data_6ae7dd03716fb4ed2b0ca35094410c85
#
_entry.id   6ae7dd03716fb4ed2b0ca35094410c85
#
_cell.length_a   1.000
_cell.length_b   1.000
_cell.length_c   1.000
_cell.angle_alpha   90.00
_cell.angle_beta   90.00
_cell.angle_gamma   90.00
#
_symmetry.space_group_name_H-M   'P 1'
#
loop_
_entity.id
_entity.type
_entity.pdbx_description
1 polymer ?
#
loop_
_entity_poly.entity_id
_entity_poly.type
_entity_poly.pdbx_seq_one_letter_code
_entity_poly.pdbx_strand_id
1 'polypeptide(L)'
;MEPWIGYCHLRAHDDGGRHWLGNRGEAARWLLLAAGSAEDFQIGMRHALPRLGCELVAVASASPVASVTGLGPLADELPRLVRQVNEARPVSLGEAAPVDPASSWSEVDWDTLLASSGRLWAVVDGVNWPDISKRLGQSDAEHACLYSTLNPESRALAPWLVRVDPHGSFPAQLRARPQQDHGFVLLSGNASLEEMRLHLRRFTMLRTPHDPDTAVYFRFYDPRVMIDAIETMPESFRDSFARDLSAIIVPLSAECLLPDGAQLTGAPPGVFDPPGMAQGRLLRWTGRPGPTAARRGPGVVSPAEYAALGQRMQRRATDGLARRLMRDYGHLTSATRCLSIAQGAAAAAAGFGMTSASQVHMIAQAQLLFGADFERRYPEAGQLLNDRALLPWQRKHQLADWFTRMTTAHGLGQKEIA
;
A
#
# COMPACT_ATOMS: atom_id res chain seq x y z
N MET A 1 45.79 1.04 -0.68
CA MET A 1 44.33 1.16 -0.74
C MET A 1 43.80 -0.06 -1.47
N GLU A 2 42.89 -0.76 -0.90
CA GLU A 2 42.26 -1.93 -1.50
C GLU A 2 40.88 -1.58 -2.08
N PRO A 3 40.33 -2.37 -3.03
CA PRO A 3 38.99 -2.10 -3.56
C PRO A 3 37.91 -2.37 -2.49
N TRP A 4 37.11 -1.34 -2.24
CA TRP A 4 35.91 -1.39 -1.39
C TRP A 4 34.68 -1.35 -2.26
N ILE A 5 33.66 -2.06 -1.83
CA ILE A 5 32.33 -2.05 -2.44
C ILE A 5 31.29 -1.58 -1.42
N GLY A 6 30.40 -0.72 -1.87
CA GLY A 6 29.29 -0.26 -1.03
C GLY A 6 27.98 -0.19 -1.80
N TYR A 7 26.88 -0.50 -1.11
CA TYR A 7 25.54 -0.27 -1.63
C TYR A 7 25.10 1.13 -1.24
N CYS A 8 24.94 2.00 -2.23
CA CYS A 8 24.78 3.43 -2.03
C CYS A 8 23.46 3.93 -2.62
N HIS A 9 22.80 4.81 -1.90
CA HIS A 9 21.68 5.58 -2.37
C HIS A 9 22.19 6.90 -2.96
N LEU A 10 21.82 7.17 -4.20
CA LEU A 10 22.25 8.32 -4.99
C LEU A 10 21.04 9.12 -5.45
N ARG A 11 21.24 10.44 -5.56
CA ARG A 11 20.28 11.37 -6.15
C ARG A 11 20.92 12.11 -7.33
N ALA A 12 20.15 12.28 -8.42
CA ALA A 12 20.58 13.08 -9.56
C ALA A 12 20.36 14.57 -9.31
N HIS A 13 21.36 15.40 -9.69
CA HIS A 13 21.22 16.85 -9.70
C HIS A 13 20.79 17.40 -11.06
N ASP A 14 21.09 16.67 -12.13
CA ASP A 14 20.85 17.07 -13.51
C ASP A 14 20.46 15.87 -14.39
N ASP A 15 20.24 16.12 -15.68
CA ASP A 15 19.90 15.07 -16.65
C ASP A 15 21.06 14.09 -16.87
N GLY A 16 22.31 14.52 -16.74
CA GLY A 16 23.49 13.65 -16.77
C GLY A 16 23.45 12.65 -15.62
N GLY A 17 23.17 13.13 -14.40
CA GLY A 17 22.99 12.29 -13.23
C GLY A 17 21.82 11.31 -13.38
N ARG A 18 20.71 11.74 -13.95
CA ARG A 18 19.56 10.86 -14.25
C ARG A 18 19.93 9.73 -15.20
N HIS A 19 20.72 10.01 -16.22
CA HIS A 19 21.24 8.99 -17.13
C HIS A 19 22.00 7.88 -16.37
N TRP A 20 22.84 8.26 -15.42
CA TRP A 20 23.58 7.32 -14.56
C TRP A 20 22.67 6.55 -13.58
N LEU A 21 21.49 7.06 -13.29
CA LEU A 21 20.51 6.44 -12.39
C LEU A 21 19.38 5.71 -13.14
N GLY A 22 19.58 5.34 -14.41
CA GLY A 22 18.56 4.65 -15.20
C GLY A 22 17.35 5.53 -15.49
N ASN A 23 17.57 6.82 -15.76
CA ASN A 23 16.58 7.87 -15.99
C ASN A 23 15.67 8.15 -14.78
N ARG A 24 16.14 7.85 -13.56
CA ARG A 24 15.45 8.13 -12.30
C ARG A 24 16.05 9.35 -11.62
N GLY A 25 15.26 10.01 -10.76
CA GLY A 25 15.75 11.07 -9.88
C GLY A 25 16.63 10.54 -8.75
N GLU A 26 16.35 9.32 -8.29
CA GLU A 26 17.12 8.60 -7.28
C GLU A 26 17.26 7.13 -7.67
N ALA A 27 18.37 6.51 -7.28
CA ALA A 27 18.60 5.08 -7.45
C ALA A 27 19.58 4.53 -6.43
N ALA A 28 19.45 3.26 -6.07
CA ALA A 28 20.45 2.52 -5.33
C ALA A 28 21.40 1.82 -6.31
N ARG A 29 22.70 1.82 -6.01
CA ARG A 29 23.72 1.14 -6.83
C ARG A 29 24.82 0.56 -5.98
N TRP A 30 25.38 -0.52 -6.45
CA TRP A 30 26.69 -0.95 -5.99
C TRP A 30 27.77 -0.07 -6.59
N LEU A 31 28.62 0.48 -5.73
CA LEU A 31 29.73 1.34 -6.11
C LEU A 31 31.04 0.73 -5.62
N LEU A 32 32.08 0.80 -6.44
CA LEU A 32 33.42 0.43 -6.05
C LEU A 32 34.32 1.65 -6.06
N LEU A 33 35.20 1.72 -5.05
CA LEU A 33 36.25 2.72 -4.90
C LEU A 33 37.42 2.09 -4.15
N ALA A 34 38.64 2.52 -4.46
CA ALA A 34 39.83 2.19 -3.66
C ALA A 34 39.81 3.00 -2.36
N ALA A 35 39.74 2.35 -1.21
CA ALA A 35 39.65 2.99 0.10
C ALA A 35 40.49 2.24 1.15
N GLY A 36 40.80 2.90 2.27
CA GLY A 36 41.45 2.28 3.43
C GLY A 36 40.48 1.91 4.54
N SER A 37 39.29 2.54 4.54
CA SER A 37 38.22 2.34 5.53
C SER A 37 36.86 2.64 4.95
N ALA A 38 35.78 2.28 5.68
CA ALA A 38 34.42 2.66 5.31
C ALA A 38 34.19 4.18 5.29
N GLU A 39 34.89 4.91 6.14
CA GLU A 39 34.90 6.37 6.17
C GLU A 39 35.56 6.97 4.94
N ASP A 40 36.74 6.46 4.58
CA ASP A 40 37.48 6.86 3.35
C ASP A 40 36.61 6.58 2.11
N PHE A 41 35.88 5.44 2.10
CA PHE A 41 34.95 5.11 1.03
C PHE A 41 33.85 6.16 0.89
N GLN A 42 33.22 6.56 2.00
CA GLN A 42 32.17 7.61 1.99
C GLN A 42 32.72 8.96 1.52
N ILE A 43 33.88 9.36 2.03
CA ILE A 43 34.54 10.63 1.65
C ILE A 43 34.88 10.62 0.16
N GLY A 44 35.49 9.54 -0.32
CA GLY A 44 35.82 9.37 -1.73
C GLY A 44 34.61 9.41 -2.65
N MET A 45 33.49 8.79 -2.26
CA MET A 45 32.23 8.84 -3.00
C MET A 45 31.66 10.25 -3.06
N ARG A 46 31.64 11.00 -1.96
CA ARG A 46 31.16 12.39 -1.94
C ARG A 46 31.99 13.31 -2.85
N HIS A 47 33.28 13.01 -3.07
CA HIS A 47 34.12 13.76 -3.98
C HIS A 47 33.97 13.35 -5.46
N ALA A 48 33.66 12.06 -5.71
CA ALA A 48 33.62 11.54 -7.07
C ALA A 48 32.23 11.72 -7.75
N LEU A 49 31.17 11.54 -7.01
CA LEU A 49 29.77 11.52 -7.55
C LEU A 49 29.30 12.86 -8.14
N PRO A 50 29.67 14.05 -7.62
CA PRO A 50 29.28 15.31 -8.23
C PRO A 50 29.74 15.47 -9.68
N ARG A 51 30.86 14.84 -10.07
CA ARG A 51 31.38 14.84 -11.46
C ARG A 51 30.48 14.02 -12.40
N LEU A 52 29.64 13.17 -11.85
CA LEU A 52 28.61 12.37 -12.57
C LEU A 52 27.22 12.98 -12.50
N GLY A 53 27.08 14.22 -11.98
CA GLY A 53 25.78 14.85 -11.78
C GLY A 53 24.95 14.22 -10.65
N CYS A 54 25.60 13.50 -9.72
CA CYS A 54 24.92 12.78 -8.63
C CYS A 54 25.43 13.22 -7.26
N GLU A 55 24.62 13.05 -6.23
CA GLU A 55 25.05 13.15 -4.83
C GLU A 55 24.86 11.82 -4.10
N LEU A 56 25.69 11.60 -3.08
CA LEU A 56 25.55 10.49 -2.15
C LEU A 56 24.54 10.84 -1.07
N VAL A 57 23.38 10.19 -1.08
CA VAL A 57 22.34 10.37 -0.05
C VAL A 57 22.68 9.52 1.18
N ALA A 58 22.96 8.23 0.98
CA ALA A 58 23.31 7.31 2.06
C ALA A 58 24.22 6.18 1.56
N VAL A 59 24.95 5.56 2.49
CA VAL A 59 25.65 4.28 2.30
C VAL A 59 24.97 3.26 3.20
N ALA A 60 24.32 2.28 2.61
CA ALA A 60 23.64 1.22 3.35
C ALA A 60 24.64 0.17 3.87
N SER A 61 25.69 -0.11 3.07
CA SER A 61 26.78 -0.99 3.47
C SER A 61 28.06 -0.58 2.73
N ALA A 62 29.22 -0.76 3.37
CA ALA A 62 30.53 -0.65 2.71
C ALA A 62 31.49 -1.64 3.36
N SER A 63 32.22 -2.40 2.54
CA SER A 63 33.21 -3.38 3.00
C SER A 63 34.29 -3.63 1.95
N PRO A 64 35.49 -4.12 2.36
CA PRO A 64 36.49 -4.57 1.41
C PRO A 64 35.94 -5.66 0.50
N VAL A 65 36.24 -5.60 -0.79
CA VAL A 65 35.76 -6.60 -1.77
C VAL A 65 36.17 -8.02 -1.33
N ALA A 66 37.36 -8.17 -0.73
CA ALA A 66 37.86 -9.46 -0.26
C ALA A 66 37.04 -10.08 0.89
N SER A 67 36.27 -9.26 1.64
CA SER A 67 35.45 -9.71 2.78
C SER A 67 33.99 -10.02 2.42
N VAL A 68 33.58 -9.77 1.16
CA VAL A 68 32.19 -9.92 0.75
C VAL A 68 31.88 -11.39 0.44
N THR A 69 30.97 -11.98 1.20
CA THR A 69 30.48 -13.34 1.02
C THR A 69 28.95 -13.33 0.75
N GLY A 70 28.46 -14.25 -0.08
CA GLY A 70 27.01 -14.40 -0.29
C GLY A 70 26.40 -13.36 -1.24
N LEU A 71 27.05 -13.09 -2.35
CA LEU A 71 26.81 -11.94 -3.23
C LEU A 71 25.47 -11.94 -4.01
N GLY A 72 24.72 -13.02 -4.05
CA GLY A 72 23.47 -13.04 -4.85
C GLY A 72 23.68 -12.50 -6.28
N PRO A 73 22.83 -11.59 -6.75
CA PRO A 73 22.95 -11.00 -8.10
C PRO A 73 24.27 -10.25 -8.36
N LEU A 74 24.95 -9.80 -7.31
CA LEU A 74 26.22 -9.07 -7.42
C LEU A 74 27.39 -10.01 -7.80
N ALA A 75 27.27 -11.33 -7.58
CA ALA A 75 28.35 -12.29 -7.89
C ALA A 75 28.81 -12.21 -9.35
N ASP A 76 27.86 -12.02 -10.26
CA ASP A 76 28.15 -11.94 -11.71
C ASP A 76 28.72 -10.56 -12.12
N GLU A 77 28.36 -9.51 -11.42
CA GLU A 77 28.83 -8.14 -11.72
C GLU A 77 30.17 -7.79 -11.10
N LEU A 78 30.48 -8.30 -9.93
CA LEU A 78 31.65 -7.90 -9.14
C LEU A 78 32.97 -8.03 -9.90
N PRO A 79 33.28 -9.10 -10.66
CA PRO A 79 34.53 -9.18 -11.41
C PRO A 79 34.65 -8.11 -12.49
N ARG A 80 33.53 -7.66 -13.07
CA ARG A 80 33.50 -6.57 -14.05
C ARG A 80 33.77 -5.23 -13.37
N LEU A 81 33.09 -4.97 -12.25
CA LEU A 81 33.22 -3.73 -11.50
C LEU A 81 34.67 -3.53 -10.98
N VAL A 82 35.28 -4.58 -10.43
CA VAL A 82 36.65 -4.54 -9.95
C VAL A 82 37.64 -4.20 -11.06
N ARG A 83 37.50 -4.78 -12.26
CA ARG A 83 38.37 -4.50 -13.41
C ARG A 83 38.24 -3.08 -13.95
N GLN A 84 37.13 -2.40 -13.70
CA GLN A 84 36.86 -1.05 -14.17
C GLN A 84 37.48 0.03 -13.26
N VAL A 85 37.78 -0.30 -12.00
CA VAL A 85 38.41 0.65 -11.06
C VAL A 85 39.90 0.76 -11.36
N ASN A 86 40.34 1.96 -11.73
CA ASN A 86 41.76 2.30 -11.95
C ASN A 86 41.97 3.80 -11.68
N GLU A 87 43.22 4.29 -11.82
CA GLU A 87 43.55 5.70 -11.56
C GLU A 87 42.74 6.68 -12.43
N ALA A 88 42.43 6.32 -13.68
CA ALA A 88 41.63 7.14 -14.59
C ALA A 88 40.11 7.05 -14.31
N ARG A 89 39.69 5.94 -13.68
CA ARG A 89 38.30 5.69 -13.27
C ARG A 89 38.29 5.22 -11.82
N PRO A 90 38.34 6.16 -10.85
CA PRO A 90 38.43 5.80 -9.44
C PRO A 90 37.13 5.17 -8.90
N VAL A 91 36.00 5.33 -9.59
CA VAL A 91 34.70 4.77 -9.20
C VAL A 91 34.16 3.90 -10.33
N SER A 92 33.71 2.71 -9.98
CA SER A 92 32.90 1.83 -10.85
C SER A 92 31.47 1.73 -10.35
N LEU A 93 30.52 1.72 -11.28
CA LEU A 93 29.09 1.74 -11.02
C LEU A 93 28.45 0.41 -11.47
N GLY A 94 27.79 -0.29 -10.57
CA GLY A 94 26.93 -1.43 -10.87
C GLY A 94 25.60 -1.01 -11.54
N GLU A 95 24.70 -1.93 -11.76
CA GLU A 95 23.36 -1.59 -12.29
C GLU A 95 22.59 -0.68 -11.33
N ALA A 96 21.82 0.25 -11.91
CA ALA A 96 20.93 1.09 -11.14
C ALA A 96 19.70 0.28 -10.74
N ALA A 97 19.60 -0.09 -9.49
CA ALA A 97 18.34 -0.56 -8.91
C ALA A 97 17.46 0.63 -8.56
N PRO A 98 16.10 0.47 -8.61
CA PRO A 98 15.29 1.42 -7.87
C PRO A 98 15.91 1.55 -6.49
N VAL A 99 15.98 2.75 -5.94
CA VAL A 99 16.13 2.83 -4.51
C VAL A 99 14.98 2.01 -4.01
N ASP A 100 15.31 0.87 -3.43
CA ASP A 100 14.43 0.33 -2.42
C ASP A 100 14.33 1.47 -1.42
N PRO A 101 13.22 2.21 -1.33
CA PRO A 101 13.12 3.28 -0.37
C PRO A 101 13.32 2.54 0.93
N ALA A 102 14.53 2.66 1.52
CA ALA A 102 14.82 2.11 2.85
C ALA A 102 13.61 2.50 3.65
N SER A 103 12.70 1.58 3.77
CA SER A 103 11.25 1.74 3.76
C SER A 103 10.93 2.99 4.54
N SER A 104 10.57 4.08 3.85
CA SER A 104 10.19 5.32 4.53
C SER A 104 8.98 5.08 5.45
N TRP A 105 8.56 3.83 5.56
CA TRP A 105 7.54 3.35 6.45
C TRP A 105 8.14 2.78 7.74
N SER A 106 7.75 3.35 8.87
CA SER A 106 8.12 2.86 10.20
C SER A 106 6.93 2.88 11.11
N GLU A 107 6.85 1.92 12.03
CA GLU A 107 5.82 1.94 13.05
C GLU A 107 6.06 3.10 14.03
N VAL A 108 4.98 3.77 14.46
CA VAL A 108 4.98 4.84 15.45
C VAL A 108 3.82 4.61 16.41
N ASP A 109 4.03 4.90 17.67
CA ASP A 109 2.96 4.90 18.68
C ASP A 109 2.26 6.28 18.74
N TRP A 110 1.05 6.29 19.32
CA TRP A 110 0.24 7.48 19.42
C TRP A 110 0.88 8.58 20.30
N ASP A 111 1.58 8.22 21.35
CA ASP A 111 2.13 9.20 22.29
C ASP A 111 3.32 9.91 21.67
N THR A 112 4.20 9.18 21.00
CA THR A 112 5.28 9.73 20.17
C THR A 112 4.73 10.64 19.07
N LEU A 113 3.65 10.22 18.38
CA LEU A 113 3.03 11.02 17.33
C LEU A 113 2.46 12.34 17.85
N LEU A 114 1.72 12.31 18.97
CA LEU A 114 1.12 13.49 19.57
C LEU A 114 2.14 14.43 20.23
N ALA A 115 3.28 13.90 20.68
CA ALA A 115 4.39 14.69 21.21
C ALA A 115 5.25 15.34 20.12
N SER A 116 5.09 14.93 18.85
CA SER A 116 5.90 15.46 17.75
C SER A 116 5.58 16.94 17.47
N SER A 117 6.63 17.72 17.15
CA SER A 117 6.47 19.12 16.72
C SER A 117 5.79 19.17 15.34
N GLY A 118 4.88 20.10 15.18
CA GLY A 118 4.14 20.31 13.93
C GLY A 118 2.63 20.15 14.10
N ARG A 119 1.89 20.52 13.06
CA ARG A 119 0.44 20.34 13.07
C ARG A 119 0.10 18.93 12.62
N LEU A 120 -0.78 18.28 13.37
CA LEU A 120 -1.33 16.99 13.02
C LEU A 120 -2.77 17.17 12.54
N TRP A 121 -3.09 16.58 11.42
CA TRP A 121 -4.40 16.60 10.77
C TRP A 121 -4.92 15.17 10.63
N ALA A 122 -6.21 14.97 10.84
CA ALA A 122 -6.89 13.74 10.45
C ALA A 122 -7.76 14.02 9.22
N VAL A 123 -7.69 13.14 8.21
CA VAL A 123 -8.71 13.10 7.16
C VAL A 123 -9.62 11.93 7.47
N VAL A 124 -10.86 12.24 7.85
CA VAL A 124 -11.84 11.28 8.34
C VAL A 124 -12.89 11.01 7.28
N ASP A 125 -13.17 9.74 7.04
CA ASP A 125 -14.17 9.29 6.07
C ASP A 125 -15.58 9.34 6.67
N GLY A 126 -16.43 10.22 6.16
CA GLY A 126 -17.82 10.34 6.62
C GLY A 126 -18.67 9.07 6.36
N VAL A 127 -18.32 8.26 5.37
CA VAL A 127 -19.01 6.98 5.12
C VAL A 127 -18.71 5.98 6.24
N ASN A 128 -17.43 5.85 6.61
CA ASN A 128 -16.97 4.90 7.63
C ASN A 128 -17.10 5.47 9.06
N TRP A 129 -17.42 6.74 9.19
CA TRP A 129 -17.74 7.40 10.46
C TRP A 129 -19.00 8.28 10.31
N PRO A 130 -20.21 7.68 10.22
CA PRO A 130 -21.43 8.39 9.81
C PRO A 130 -21.79 9.63 10.63
N ASP A 131 -21.49 9.65 11.94
CA ASP A 131 -21.83 10.77 12.83
C ASP A 131 -20.77 11.87 12.88
N ILE A 132 -19.67 11.76 12.11
CA ILE A 132 -18.54 12.66 12.26
C ILE A 132 -18.91 14.13 12.01
N SER A 133 -19.73 14.43 11.01
CA SER A 133 -20.14 15.81 10.72
C SER A 133 -20.91 16.46 11.88
N LYS A 134 -21.77 15.68 12.55
CA LYS A 134 -22.53 16.13 13.73
C LYS A 134 -21.60 16.33 14.93
N ARG A 135 -20.68 15.40 15.17
CA ARG A 135 -19.69 15.49 16.27
C ARG A 135 -18.78 16.70 16.10
N LEU A 136 -18.31 16.95 14.86
CA LEU A 136 -17.47 18.11 14.56
C LEU A 136 -18.22 19.43 14.73
N GLY A 137 -19.50 19.50 14.39
CA GLY A 137 -20.34 20.69 14.65
C GLY A 137 -20.56 20.97 16.13
N GLN A 138 -20.28 20.03 17.02
CA GLN A 138 -20.36 20.14 18.48
C GLN A 138 -18.98 20.24 19.16
N SER A 139 -17.91 20.25 18.38
CA SER A 139 -16.52 20.24 18.83
C SER A 139 -15.86 21.58 18.55
N ASP A 140 -14.93 21.98 19.41
CA ASP A 140 -14.04 23.13 19.21
C ASP A 140 -12.88 22.82 18.24
N ALA A 141 -12.78 21.58 17.73
CA ALA A 141 -11.72 21.19 16.81
C ALA A 141 -11.85 21.96 15.49
N GLU A 142 -10.75 22.57 15.05
CA GLU A 142 -10.65 23.22 13.74
C GLU A 142 -10.87 22.17 12.64
N HIS A 143 -11.90 22.34 11.80
CA HIS A 143 -12.25 21.34 10.80
C HIS A 143 -12.86 21.94 9.53
N ALA A 144 -12.78 21.20 8.42
CA ALA A 144 -13.42 21.56 7.16
C ALA A 144 -13.79 20.31 6.35
N CYS A 145 -14.92 20.38 5.64
CA CYS A 145 -15.25 19.39 4.62
C CYS A 145 -14.32 19.54 3.40
N LEU A 146 -13.78 18.45 2.88
CA LEU A 146 -12.95 18.48 1.68
C LEU A 146 -13.78 18.82 0.43
N TYR A 147 -15.07 18.54 0.40
CA TYR A 147 -15.97 18.89 -0.70
C TYR A 147 -16.75 20.19 -0.36
N SER A 148 -16.78 21.16 -1.28
CA SER A 148 -17.28 22.50 -0.98
C SER A 148 -18.75 22.76 -1.31
N THR A 149 -19.40 21.89 -2.08
CA THR A 149 -20.71 22.18 -2.70
C THR A 149 -21.72 21.04 -2.55
N LEU A 150 -21.75 20.40 -1.38
CA LEU A 150 -22.65 19.30 -1.15
C LEU A 150 -23.89 19.75 -0.38
N ASN A 151 -25.03 19.11 -0.68
CA ASN A 151 -26.19 19.18 0.19
C ASN A 151 -25.87 18.54 1.56
N PRO A 152 -26.66 18.78 2.62
CA PRO A 152 -26.37 18.29 3.96
C PRO A 152 -26.17 16.77 4.05
N GLU A 153 -26.95 15.98 3.31
CA GLU A 153 -26.87 14.52 3.30
C GLU A 153 -25.55 14.02 2.69
N SER A 154 -25.21 14.53 1.50
CA SER A 154 -23.95 14.20 0.84
C SER A 154 -22.73 14.71 1.63
N ARG A 155 -22.89 15.84 2.36
CA ARG A 155 -21.84 16.40 3.21
C ARG A 155 -21.57 15.51 4.41
N ALA A 156 -22.57 14.83 4.96
CA ALA A 156 -22.39 13.88 6.06
C ALA A 156 -21.49 12.68 5.66
N LEU A 157 -21.51 12.28 4.39
CA LEU A 157 -20.74 11.17 3.85
C LEU A 157 -19.37 11.61 3.29
N ALA A 158 -19.11 12.89 3.23
CA ALA A 158 -17.86 13.43 2.66
C ALA A 158 -16.66 13.23 3.61
N PRO A 159 -15.42 13.28 3.10
CA PRO A 159 -14.23 13.32 3.94
C PRO A 159 -14.08 14.67 4.64
N TRP A 160 -13.69 14.62 5.90
CA TRP A 160 -13.48 15.78 6.75
C TRP A 160 -12.01 15.90 7.15
N LEU A 161 -11.44 17.09 6.95
CA LEU A 161 -10.14 17.47 7.47
C LEU A 161 -10.35 18.05 8.87
N VAL A 162 -9.65 17.51 9.88
CA VAL A 162 -9.81 17.87 11.29
C VAL A 162 -8.45 18.07 11.93
N ARG A 163 -8.28 19.20 12.64
CA ARG A 163 -7.09 19.42 13.46
C ARG A 163 -7.07 18.46 14.64
N VAL A 164 -5.95 17.76 14.79
CA VAL A 164 -5.71 16.89 15.94
C VAL A 164 -4.91 17.68 16.98
N ASP A 165 -5.60 18.24 17.97
CA ASP A 165 -4.96 18.88 19.10
C ASP A 165 -4.58 17.80 20.12
N PRO A 166 -3.28 17.68 20.50
CA PRO A 166 -2.85 16.70 21.51
C PRO A 166 -3.58 16.79 22.84
N HIS A 167 -4.02 17.98 23.22
CA HIS A 167 -4.72 18.26 24.49
C HIS A 167 -6.25 18.21 24.38
N GLY A 168 -6.78 18.05 23.17
CA GLY A 168 -8.21 17.96 22.91
C GLY A 168 -8.78 16.56 23.13
N SER A 169 -10.09 16.44 22.97
CA SER A 169 -10.79 15.15 23.09
C SER A 169 -10.72 14.28 21.82
N PHE A 170 -10.38 14.86 20.68
CA PHE A 170 -10.42 14.18 19.38
C PHE A 170 -9.38 13.05 19.23
N PRO A 171 -8.13 13.17 19.75
CA PRO A 171 -7.18 12.04 19.73
C PRO A 171 -7.70 10.79 20.41
N ALA A 172 -8.41 10.92 21.53
CA ALA A 172 -9.00 9.79 22.24
C ALA A 172 -10.08 9.11 21.39
N GLN A 173 -10.88 9.88 20.65
CA GLN A 173 -11.91 9.34 19.75
C GLN A 173 -11.27 8.58 18.57
N LEU A 174 -10.17 9.10 18.00
CA LEU A 174 -9.42 8.44 16.93
C LEU A 174 -8.81 7.10 17.43
N ARG A 175 -8.19 7.10 18.61
CA ARG A 175 -7.61 5.89 19.23
C ARG A 175 -8.66 4.81 19.49
N ALA A 176 -9.87 5.21 19.88
CA ALA A 176 -10.96 4.30 20.19
C ALA A 176 -11.64 3.71 18.94
N ARG A 177 -11.42 4.29 17.74
CA ARG A 177 -12.01 3.75 16.53
C ARG A 177 -11.42 2.39 16.17
N PRO A 178 -12.26 1.41 15.82
CA PRO A 178 -11.78 0.15 15.27
C PRO A 178 -11.01 0.39 13.97
N GLN A 179 -9.77 -0.11 13.90
CA GLN A 179 -8.91 0.10 12.72
C GLN A 179 -9.43 -0.62 11.47
N GLN A 180 -10.19 -1.69 11.63
CA GLN A 180 -10.88 -2.38 10.54
C GLN A 180 -11.98 -1.55 9.87
N ASP A 181 -12.42 -0.42 10.47
CA ASP A 181 -13.36 0.51 9.84
C ASP A 181 -12.69 1.33 8.73
N HIS A 182 -11.33 1.39 8.71
CA HIS A 182 -10.55 2.17 7.75
C HIS A 182 -11.02 3.62 7.62
N GLY A 183 -11.41 4.21 8.76
CA GLY A 183 -12.17 5.46 8.80
C GLY A 183 -11.33 6.73 8.73
N PHE A 184 -10.00 6.66 8.79
CA PHE A 184 -9.16 7.86 8.75
C PHE A 184 -7.70 7.58 8.39
N VAL A 185 -7.02 8.63 7.94
CA VAL A 185 -5.55 8.74 7.89
C VAL A 185 -5.12 10.01 8.62
N LEU A 186 -3.86 10.04 9.07
CA LEU A 186 -3.28 11.22 9.70
C LEU A 186 -2.19 11.81 8.81
N LEU A 187 -2.06 13.12 8.84
CA LEU A 187 -1.11 13.88 8.04
C LEU A 187 -0.40 14.87 8.96
N SER A 188 0.93 14.86 8.95
CA SER A 188 1.73 15.84 9.68
C SER A 188 2.26 16.90 8.72
N GLY A 189 2.17 18.18 9.10
CA GLY A 189 2.64 19.30 8.29
C GLY A 189 2.37 20.63 8.97
N ASN A 190 2.89 21.74 8.42
CA ASN A 190 2.77 23.06 9.02
C ASN A 190 1.70 23.95 8.35
N ALA A 191 1.07 23.46 7.28
CA ALA A 191 0.04 24.20 6.55
C ALA A 191 -1.16 24.54 7.46
N SER A 192 -1.82 25.66 7.19
CA SER A 192 -3.10 26.04 7.82
C SER A 192 -4.22 25.11 7.33
N LEU A 193 -5.39 25.19 7.99
CA LEU A 193 -6.57 24.40 7.61
C LEU A 193 -6.94 24.64 6.13
N GLU A 194 -7.00 25.90 5.70
CA GLU A 194 -7.41 26.22 4.33
C GLU A 194 -6.36 25.81 3.30
N GLU A 195 -5.07 26.00 3.57
CA GLU A 195 -3.99 25.54 2.69
C GLU A 195 -4.02 24.03 2.55
N MET A 196 -4.13 23.29 3.65
CA MET A 196 -4.20 21.83 3.65
C MET A 196 -5.46 21.34 2.92
N ARG A 197 -6.61 21.97 3.18
CA ARG A 197 -7.86 21.67 2.50
C ARG A 197 -7.76 21.88 0.98
N LEU A 198 -7.23 23.01 0.53
CA LEU A 198 -7.05 23.32 -0.90
C LEU A 198 -6.03 22.37 -1.55
N HIS A 199 -5.00 21.96 -0.79
CA HIS A 199 -4.03 20.98 -1.24
C HIS A 199 -4.69 19.62 -1.46
N LEU A 200 -5.35 19.08 -0.44
CA LEU A 200 -5.92 17.71 -0.47
C LEU A 200 -7.09 17.56 -1.45
N ARG A 201 -7.88 18.61 -1.66
CA ARG A 201 -8.98 18.58 -2.65
C ARG A 201 -8.54 18.22 -4.06
N ARG A 202 -7.31 18.55 -4.44
CA ARG A 202 -6.77 18.21 -5.76
C ARG A 202 -6.58 16.72 -5.97
N PHE A 203 -6.52 15.95 -4.86
CA PHE A 203 -6.29 14.51 -4.86
C PHE A 203 -7.54 13.68 -4.56
N THR A 204 -8.71 14.31 -4.41
CA THR A 204 -9.96 13.56 -4.14
C THR A 204 -10.49 12.82 -5.35
N MET A 205 -9.98 13.12 -6.54
CA MET A 205 -10.41 12.53 -7.80
C MET A 205 -9.20 12.09 -8.62
N LEU A 206 -9.30 10.93 -9.27
CA LEU A 206 -8.34 10.42 -10.25
C LEU A 206 -9.03 10.20 -11.59
N ARG A 207 -8.26 10.22 -12.67
CA ARG A 207 -8.72 9.78 -14.00
C ARG A 207 -8.04 8.46 -14.34
N THR A 208 -8.83 7.50 -14.83
CA THR A 208 -8.31 6.18 -15.17
C THR A 208 -7.89 6.12 -16.65
N PRO A 209 -6.98 5.20 -17.04
CA PRO A 209 -6.57 5.08 -18.44
C PRO A 209 -7.67 4.54 -19.34
N HIS A 210 -8.70 3.88 -18.79
CA HIS A 210 -9.82 3.34 -19.55
C HIS A 210 -10.90 4.38 -19.86
N ASP A 211 -11.03 5.38 -19.00
CA ASP A 211 -11.97 6.50 -19.17
C ASP A 211 -11.31 7.78 -18.61
N PRO A 212 -10.44 8.41 -19.41
CA PRO A 212 -9.72 9.59 -18.97
C PRO A 212 -10.60 10.84 -18.86
N ASP A 213 -11.81 10.81 -19.41
CA ASP A 213 -12.74 11.93 -19.36
C ASP A 213 -13.59 11.92 -18.08
N THR A 214 -13.81 10.73 -17.50
CA THR A 214 -14.58 10.57 -16.26
C THR A 214 -13.64 10.44 -15.06
N ALA A 215 -13.74 11.41 -14.14
CA ALA A 215 -12.99 11.34 -12.88
C ALA A 215 -13.68 10.41 -11.89
N VAL A 216 -12.91 9.55 -11.24
CA VAL A 216 -13.39 8.64 -10.18
C VAL A 216 -12.90 9.10 -8.82
N TYR A 217 -13.67 8.81 -7.77
CA TYR A 217 -13.28 9.14 -6.40
C TYR A 217 -12.01 8.39 -6.00
N PHE A 218 -11.02 9.14 -5.53
CA PHE A 218 -9.81 8.60 -4.95
C PHE A 218 -9.85 8.78 -3.42
N ARG A 219 -10.17 7.70 -2.73
CA ARG A 219 -10.34 7.68 -1.27
C ARG A 219 -8.99 7.55 -0.56
N PHE A 220 -8.08 8.48 -0.78
CA PHE A 220 -6.75 8.47 -0.14
C PHE A 220 -6.80 8.47 1.39
N TYR A 221 -7.93 8.84 1.97
CA TYR A 221 -8.20 8.81 3.40
C TYR A 221 -8.59 7.42 3.95
N ASP A 222 -8.68 6.41 3.08
CA ASP A 222 -8.70 4.99 3.48
C ASP A 222 -7.24 4.52 3.65
N PRO A 223 -6.83 4.02 4.83
CA PRO A 223 -5.47 3.56 5.10
C PRO A 223 -4.92 2.59 4.06
N ARG A 224 -5.76 1.68 3.55
CA ARG A 224 -5.39 0.68 2.54
C ARG A 224 -5.06 1.33 1.20
N VAL A 225 -5.89 2.30 0.80
CA VAL A 225 -5.70 3.06 -0.45
C VAL A 225 -4.49 3.97 -0.35
N MET A 226 -4.26 4.58 0.82
CA MET A 226 -3.10 5.43 1.04
C MET A 226 -1.79 4.65 0.91
N ILE A 227 -1.67 3.50 1.57
CA ILE A 227 -0.49 2.64 1.44
C ILE A 227 -0.29 2.24 -0.04
N ASP A 228 -1.34 1.76 -0.70
CA ASP A 228 -1.24 1.35 -2.09
C ASP A 228 -0.81 2.47 -3.01
N ALA A 229 -1.35 3.68 -2.82
CA ALA A 229 -1.00 4.83 -3.63
C ALA A 229 0.47 5.23 -3.45
N ILE A 230 0.97 5.28 -2.22
CA ILE A 230 2.38 5.60 -1.96
C ILE A 230 3.30 4.55 -2.59
N GLU A 231 2.91 3.27 -2.58
CA GLU A 231 3.72 2.17 -3.12
C GLU A 231 3.67 2.05 -4.65
N THR A 232 2.57 2.44 -5.27
CA THR A 232 2.36 2.16 -6.71
C THR A 232 2.36 3.40 -7.60
N MET A 233 2.08 4.58 -7.03
CA MET A 233 2.06 5.82 -7.81
C MET A 233 3.49 6.32 -8.08
N PRO A 234 3.70 7.08 -9.17
CA PRO A 234 5.02 7.59 -9.51
C PRO A 234 5.53 8.58 -8.47
N GLU A 235 6.85 8.77 -8.44
CA GLU A 235 7.51 9.73 -7.56
C GLU A 235 6.89 11.13 -7.67
N SER A 236 6.59 11.58 -8.89
CA SER A 236 5.94 12.87 -9.13
C SER A 236 4.57 13.03 -8.45
N PHE A 237 3.81 11.93 -8.32
CA PHE A 237 2.57 11.93 -7.54
C PHE A 237 2.86 12.02 -6.05
N ARG A 238 3.77 11.19 -5.54
CA ARG A 238 4.17 11.18 -4.13
C ARG A 238 4.70 12.53 -3.69
N ASP A 239 5.59 13.12 -4.48
CA ASP A 239 6.16 14.45 -4.23
C ASP A 239 5.10 15.55 -4.24
N SER A 240 4.17 15.48 -5.20
CA SER A 240 3.06 16.44 -5.27
C SER A 240 2.10 16.29 -4.10
N PHE A 241 1.77 15.06 -3.70
CA PHE A 241 0.89 14.78 -2.57
C PHE A 241 1.55 15.13 -1.23
N ALA A 242 2.80 14.76 -1.03
CA ALA A 242 3.53 14.98 0.21
C ALA A 242 4.16 16.37 0.34
N ARG A 243 4.00 17.24 -0.62
CA ARG A 243 4.68 18.53 -0.74
C ARG A 243 4.68 19.39 0.52
N ASP A 244 3.51 19.51 1.17
CA ASP A 244 3.31 20.32 2.37
C ASP A 244 3.20 19.46 3.64
N LEU A 245 3.58 18.15 3.50
CA LEU A 245 3.51 17.16 4.55
C LEU A 245 4.93 16.76 4.99
N SER A 246 5.10 16.60 6.30
CA SER A 246 6.30 16.01 6.89
C SER A 246 6.15 14.49 7.07
N ALA A 247 4.93 14.01 7.22
CA ALA A 247 4.63 12.58 7.30
C ALA A 247 3.16 12.27 6.93
N ILE A 248 2.94 11.04 6.49
CA ILE A 248 1.62 10.40 6.35
C ILE A 248 1.57 9.24 7.32
N ILE A 249 0.51 9.16 8.12
CA ILE A 249 0.38 8.13 9.14
C ILE A 249 -0.93 7.39 8.93
N VAL A 250 -0.87 6.07 8.88
CA VAL A 250 -2.03 5.21 8.64
C VAL A 250 -2.23 4.22 9.78
N PRO A 251 -3.46 4.07 10.28
CA PRO A 251 -3.80 3.00 11.20
C PRO A 251 -3.65 1.63 10.50
N LEU A 252 -2.96 0.70 11.16
CA LEU A 252 -2.78 -0.64 10.63
C LEU A 252 -3.99 -1.53 10.91
N SER A 253 -4.40 -2.27 9.90
CA SER A 253 -5.37 -3.35 10.04
C SER A 253 -4.84 -4.60 9.31
N ALA A 254 -5.44 -5.77 9.57
CA ALA A 254 -5.11 -6.99 8.84
C ALA A 254 -5.41 -6.91 7.33
N GLU A 255 -6.12 -5.87 6.87
CA GLU A 255 -6.41 -5.64 5.46
C GLU A 255 -5.40 -4.72 4.77
N CYS A 256 -4.48 -4.10 5.51
CA CYS A 256 -3.42 -3.30 4.94
C CYS A 256 -2.36 -4.22 4.32
N LEU A 257 -2.07 -4.02 3.04
CA LEU A 257 -0.93 -4.66 2.39
C LEU A 257 0.31 -3.84 2.72
N LEU A 258 1.11 -4.38 3.64
CA LEU A 258 2.32 -3.69 4.08
C LEU A 258 3.30 -3.50 2.94
N PRO A 259 4.02 -2.36 2.93
CA PRO A 259 5.15 -2.15 2.04
C PRO A 259 6.29 -3.12 2.35
N ASP A 260 7.02 -3.55 1.32
CA ASP A 260 8.22 -4.34 1.51
C ASP A 260 9.25 -3.52 2.29
N GLY A 261 9.86 -4.12 3.31
CA GLY A 261 10.86 -3.46 4.16
C GLY A 261 10.28 -2.48 5.21
N ALA A 262 8.96 -2.42 5.45
CA ALA A 262 8.38 -1.62 6.51
C ALA A 262 8.98 -2.00 7.88
N GLN A 263 9.49 -1.01 8.60
CA GLN A 263 10.09 -1.20 9.92
C GLN A 263 8.98 -1.31 10.97
N LEU A 264 8.71 -2.52 11.44
CA LEU A 264 7.70 -2.80 12.45
C LEU A 264 8.36 -3.17 13.77
N THR A 265 7.74 -2.77 14.89
CA THR A 265 8.18 -3.13 16.23
C THR A 265 7.78 -4.56 16.64
N GLY A 266 6.87 -5.18 15.89
CA GLY A 266 6.40 -6.54 16.11
C GLY A 266 6.08 -7.26 14.80
N ALA A 267 5.52 -8.46 14.89
CA ALA A 267 5.09 -9.21 13.70
C ALA A 267 4.08 -8.40 12.86
N PRO A 268 4.17 -8.47 11.52
CA PRO A 268 3.15 -7.87 10.66
C PRO A 268 1.79 -8.53 10.92
N PRO A 269 0.68 -7.76 10.81
CA PRO A 269 -0.65 -8.35 10.88
C PRO A 269 -0.83 -9.45 9.84
N GLY A 270 -1.18 -10.65 10.28
CA GLY A 270 -1.45 -11.80 9.43
C GLY A 270 -2.85 -11.77 8.83
N VAL A 271 -3.04 -12.48 7.70
CA VAL A 271 -4.35 -12.55 7.02
C VAL A 271 -5.46 -13.05 7.94
N PHE A 272 -5.15 -13.95 8.86
CA PHE A 272 -6.12 -14.59 9.75
C PHE A 272 -6.07 -14.06 11.18
N ASP A 273 -5.28 -13.04 11.44
CA ASP A 273 -5.23 -12.44 12.78
C ASP A 273 -6.56 -11.81 13.16
N PRO A 274 -6.95 -11.89 14.45
CA PRO A 274 -8.11 -11.18 14.93
C PRO A 274 -8.02 -9.68 14.66
N PRO A 275 -9.12 -9.01 14.30
CA PRO A 275 -9.12 -7.58 13.98
C PRO A 275 -8.48 -6.68 15.05
N GLY A 276 -8.55 -7.07 16.33
CA GLY A 276 -7.99 -6.31 17.45
C GLY A 276 -6.47 -6.38 17.58
N MET A 277 -5.78 -7.35 16.93
CA MET A 277 -4.31 -7.48 17.08
C MET A 277 -3.52 -6.27 16.55
N ALA A 278 -4.06 -5.58 15.57
CA ALA A 278 -3.43 -4.37 15.03
C ALA A 278 -3.90 -3.08 15.74
N GLN A 279 -4.83 -3.18 16.71
CA GLN A 279 -5.41 -2.01 17.37
C GLN A 279 -4.34 -1.13 18.04
N GLY A 280 -4.38 0.17 17.75
CA GLY A 280 -3.42 1.14 18.28
C GLY A 280 -2.12 1.26 17.49
N ARG A 281 -1.80 0.34 16.57
CA ARG A 281 -0.59 0.39 15.74
C ARG A 281 -0.77 1.37 14.58
N LEU A 282 0.22 2.21 14.39
CA LEU A 282 0.25 3.20 13.30
C LEU A 282 1.49 2.98 12.47
N LEU A 283 1.36 3.08 11.15
CA LEU A 283 2.48 3.07 10.22
C LEU A 283 2.69 4.48 9.67
N ARG A 284 3.89 5.03 9.85
CA ARG A 284 4.28 6.37 9.41
C ARG A 284 5.18 6.29 8.18
N TRP A 285 4.81 6.99 7.14
CA TRP A 285 5.65 7.27 5.99
C TRP A 285 6.23 8.68 6.09
N THR A 286 7.55 8.80 5.90
CA THR A 286 8.26 10.07 5.82
C THR A 286 8.86 10.19 4.43
N GLY A 287 8.09 10.78 3.50
CA GLY A 287 8.61 11.13 2.18
C GLY A 287 9.47 12.38 2.26
N ARG A 288 10.46 12.47 1.38
CA ARG A 288 11.17 13.72 1.11
C ARG A 288 10.63 14.27 -0.19
N PRO A 289 9.79 15.31 -0.18
CA PRO A 289 9.37 15.96 -1.42
C PRO A 289 10.61 16.50 -2.14
N GLY A 290 10.73 16.16 -3.40
CA GLY A 290 11.80 16.71 -4.25
C GLY A 290 11.68 18.25 -4.34
N PRO A 291 12.78 18.98 -4.55
CA PRO A 291 12.83 20.44 -4.53
C PRO A 291 11.97 21.11 -5.62
N THR A 292 11.49 20.35 -6.60
CA THR A 292 10.77 20.85 -7.79
C THR A 292 9.35 20.31 -7.94
N ALA A 293 8.73 19.79 -6.86
CA ALA A 293 7.36 19.27 -6.93
C ALA A 293 6.39 20.31 -7.48
N ALA A 294 5.99 20.15 -8.74
CA ALA A 294 5.01 21.02 -9.38
C ALA A 294 3.66 20.94 -8.65
N ARG A 295 2.92 22.05 -8.54
CA ARG A 295 1.56 22.07 -7.97
C ARG A 295 0.53 21.41 -8.89
N ARG A 296 0.80 20.20 -9.36
CA ARG A 296 -0.13 19.46 -10.21
C ARG A 296 -0.93 18.50 -9.33
N GLY A 297 -2.24 18.51 -9.52
CA GLY A 297 -3.10 17.45 -9.01
C GLY A 297 -2.79 16.12 -9.75
N PRO A 298 -3.34 15.00 -9.29
CA PRO A 298 -3.17 13.74 -10.00
C PRO A 298 -3.73 13.89 -11.42
N GLY A 299 -2.88 13.61 -12.39
CA GLY A 299 -3.28 13.51 -13.79
C GLY A 299 -4.05 12.22 -14.08
N VAL A 300 -4.05 11.81 -15.32
CA VAL A 300 -4.51 10.46 -15.71
C VAL A 300 -3.49 9.45 -15.18
N VAL A 301 -3.97 8.46 -14.43
CA VAL A 301 -3.15 7.33 -13.98
C VAL A 301 -2.68 6.54 -15.20
N SER A 302 -1.41 6.20 -15.29
CA SER A 302 -0.90 5.41 -16.40
C SER A 302 -1.45 3.98 -16.36
N PRO A 303 -1.48 3.25 -17.51
CA PRO A 303 -1.91 1.85 -17.51
C PRO A 303 -1.11 0.96 -16.55
N ALA A 304 0.20 1.20 -16.38
CA ALA A 304 1.05 0.45 -15.48
C ALA A 304 0.70 0.69 -14.01
N GLU A 305 0.50 1.93 -13.61
CA GLU A 305 0.07 2.31 -12.25
C GLU A 305 -1.32 1.76 -11.94
N TYR A 306 -2.25 1.86 -12.90
CA TYR A 306 -3.58 1.31 -12.75
C TYR A 306 -3.56 -0.21 -12.57
N ALA A 307 -2.73 -0.92 -13.34
CA ALA A 307 -2.54 -2.36 -13.20
C ALA A 307 -1.93 -2.71 -11.83
N ALA A 308 -0.94 -1.96 -11.35
CA ALA A 308 -0.31 -2.19 -10.04
C ALA A 308 -1.31 -1.98 -8.89
N LEU A 309 -2.12 -0.92 -8.94
CA LEU A 309 -3.22 -0.71 -7.98
C LEU A 309 -4.23 -1.86 -8.03
N GLY A 310 -4.60 -2.30 -9.25
CA GLY A 310 -5.50 -3.43 -9.48
C GLY A 310 -4.99 -4.73 -8.85
N GLN A 311 -3.70 -5.03 -8.98
CA GLN A 311 -3.07 -6.21 -8.37
C GLN A 311 -3.15 -6.16 -6.83
N ARG A 312 -2.89 -5.01 -6.20
CA ARG A 312 -3.02 -4.86 -4.74
C ARG A 312 -4.47 -5.01 -4.28
N MET A 313 -5.42 -4.43 -5.01
CA MET A 313 -6.85 -4.61 -4.74
C MET A 313 -7.27 -6.08 -4.86
N GLN A 314 -6.79 -6.79 -5.88
CA GLN A 314 -7.07 -8.21 -6.08
C GLN A 314 -6.50 -9.05 -4.93
N ARG A 315 -5.28 -8.77 -4.48
CA ARG A 315 -4.68 -9.44 -3.32
C ARG A 315 -5.52 -9.25 -2.07
N ARG A 316 -5.95 -8.03 -1.75
CA ARG A 316 -6.85 -7.77 -0.61
C ARG A 316 -8.19 -8.48 -0.74
N ALA A 317 -8.77 -8.52 -1.94
CA ALA A 317 -10.01 -9.26 -2.18
C ALA A 317 -9.85 -10.76 -1.90
N THR A 318 -8.72 -11.34 -2.32
CA THR A 318 -8.35 -12.74 -2.05
C THR A 318 -8.18 -12.99 -0.54
N ASP A 319 -7.41 -12.14 0.15
CA ASP A 319 -7.21 -12.26 1.60
C ASP A 319 -8.52 -12.09 2.38
N GLY A 320 -9.37 -11.15 1.95
CA GLY A 320 -10.71 -10.95 2.51
C GLY A 320 -11.65 -12.14 2.28
N LEU A 321 -11.53 -12.80 1.13
CA LEU A 321 -12.26 -14.02 0.84
C LEU A 321 -11.79 -15.17 1.74
N ALA A 322 -10.46 -15.34 1.88
CA ALA A 322 -9.89 -16.37 2.75
C ALA A 322 -10.31 -16.19 4.21
N ARG A 323 -10.32 -14.96 4.72
CA ARG A 323 -10.84 -14.65 6.08
C ARG A 323 -12.30 -15.03 6.24
N ARG A 324 -13.15 -14.71 5.26
CA ARG A 324 -14.58 -15.11 5.31
C ARG A 324 -14.75 -16.61 5.33
N LEU A 325 -14.02 -17.33 4.46
CA LEU A 325 -14.06 -18.79 4.45
C LEU A 325 -13.58 -19.40 5.79
N MET A 326 -12.53 -18.84 6.37
CA MET A 326 -12.00 -19.29 7.66
C MET A 326 -12.97 -19.01 8.81
N ARG A 327 -13.62 -17.84 8.83
CA ARG A 327 -14.64 -17.52 9.82
C ARG A 327 -15.83 -18.46 9.74
N ASP A 328 -16.32 -18.71 8.52
CA ASP A 328 -17.56 -19.45 8.30
C ASP A 328 -17.33 -20.98 8.38
N TYR A 329 -16.16 -21.47 8.02
CA TYR A 329 -15.84 -22.90 7.88
C TYR A 329 -14.55 -23.33 8.57
N GLY A 330 -13.92 -22.52 9.41
CA GLY A 330 -12.66 -22.86 10.07
C GLY A 330 -12.73 -24.09 10.97
N HIS A 331 -13.91 -24.51 11.38
CA HIS A 331 -14.15 -25.75 12.11
C HIS A 331 -14.05 -27.01 11.21
N LEU A 332 -14.14 -26.86 9.89
CA LEU A 332 -14.09 -27.94 8.89
C LEU A 332 -12.77 -27.96 8.09
N THR A 333 -11.98 -26.90 8.16
CA THR A 333 -10.83 -26.71 7.27
C THR A 333 -9.70 -25.91 7.92
N SER A 334 -8.54 -25.84 7.24
CA SER A 334 -7.38 -25.08 7.68
C SER A 334 -7.29 -23.71 7.01
N ALA A 335 -6.56 -22.78 7.64
CA ALA A 335 -6.24 -21.45 7.09
C ALA A 335 -5.53 -21.56 5.73
N THR A 336 -4.58 -22.49 5.58
CA THR A 336 -3.86 -22.74 4.32
C THR A 336 -4.82 -23.14 3.20
N ARG A 337 -5.80 -23.99 3.48
CA ARG A 337 -6.78 -24.40 2.48
C ARG A 337 -7.72 -23.26 2.12
N CYS A 338 -8.18 -22.46 3.10
CA CYS A 338 -8.99 -21.26 2.82
C CYS A 338 -8.25 -20.29 1.89
N LEU A 339 -6.95 -20.06 2.12
CA LEU A 339 -6.14 -19.18 1.28
C LEU A 339 -5.96 -19.77 -0.13
N SER A 340 -5.65 -21.06 -0.25
CA SER A 340 -5.51 -21.73 -1.55
C SER A 340 -6.78 -21.67 -2.39
N ILE A 341 -7.95 -21.91 -1.77
CA ILE A 341 -9.25 -21.78 -2.46
C ILE A 341 -9.50 -20.32 -2.88
N ALA A 342 -9.26 -19.36 -1.99
CA ALA A 342 -9.48 -17.95 -2.29
C ALA A 342 -8.61 -17.45 -3.47
N GLN A 343 -7.39 -17.94 -3.61
CA GLN A 343 -6.47 -17.61 -4.72
C GLN A 343 -7.00 -18.05 -6.08
N GLY A 344 -7.68 -19.20 -6.16
CA GLY A 344 -8.22 -19.74 -7.42
C GLY A 344 -9.67 -19.32 -7.72
N ALA A 345 -10.43 -18.91 -6.70
CA ALA A 345 -11.86 -18.75 -6.80
C ALA A 345 -12.31 -17.68 -7.80
N ALA A 346 -11.58 -16.56 -7.91
CA ALA A 346 -11.91 -15.48 -8.84
C ALA A 346 -11.80 -15.95 -10.30
N ALA A 347 -10.72 -16.68 -10.64
CA ALA A 347 -10.53 -17.24 -11.98
C ALA A 347 -11.56 -18.32 -12.30
N ALA A 348 -11.86 -19.20 -11.34
CA ALA A 348 -12.89 -20.22 -11.48
C ALA A 348 -14.27 -19.59 -11.72
N ALA A 349 -14.66 -18.60 -10.93
CA ALA A 349 -15.93 -17.89 -11.09
C ALA A 349 -16.03 -17.14 -12.42
N ALA A 350 -14.95 -16.50 -12.87
CA ALA A 350 -14.86 -15.81 -14.15
C ALA A 350 -15.07 -16.78 -15.33
N GLY A 351 -14.61 -18.03 -15.24
CA GLY A 351 -14.87 -19.08 -16.22
C GLY A 351 -16.36 -19.34 -16.46
N PHE A 352 -17.18 -19.08 -15.45
CA PHE A 352 -18.65 -19.15 -15.54
C PHE A 352 -19.31 -17.79 -15.79
N GLY A 353 -18.52 -16.71 -16.05
CA GLY A 353 -19.04 -15.35 -16.21
C GLY A 353 -19.58 -14.74 -14.90
N MET A 354 -19.11 -15.23 -13.75
CA MET A 354 -19.51 -14.79 -12.41
C MET A 354 -18.37 -13.98 -11.80
N THR A 355 -18.48 -12.63 -11.80
CA THR A 355 -17.36 -11.74 -11.45
C THR A 355 -17.59 -10.90 -10.19
N SER A 356 -18.84 -10.81 -9.69
CA SER A 356 -19.09 -10.06 -8.45
C SER A 356 -18.53 -10.77 -7.23
N ALA A 357 -18.14 -10.00 -6.19
CA ALA A 357 -17.58 -10.53 -4.96
C ALA A 357 -18.47 -11.62 -4.30
N SER A 358 -19.80 -11.47 -4.37
CA SER A 358 -20.75 -12.45 -3.83
C SER A 358 -20.82 -13.72 -4.67
N GLN A 359 -20.63 -13.63 -5.98
CA GLN A 359 -20.57 -14.78 -6.87
C GLN A 359 -19.27 -15.56 -6.68
N VAL A 360 -18.14 -14.85 -6.60
CA VAL A 360 -16.83 -15.45 -6.30
C VAL A 360 -16.87 -16.17 -4.95
N HIS A 361 -17.47 -15.56 -3.94
CA HIS A 361 -17.63 -16.18 -2.62
C HIS A 361 -18.43 -17.48 -2.69
N MET A 362 -19.55 -17.52 -3.44
CA MET A 362 -20.35 -18.73 -3.61
C MET A 362 -19.56 -19.87 -4.27
N ILE A 363 -18.78 -19.57 -5.31
CA ILE A 363 -17.91 -20.56 -5.96
C ILE A 363 -16.84 -21.05 -4.98
N ALA A 364 -16.21 -20.14 -4.20
CA ALA A 364 -15.21 -20.51 -3.21
C ALA A 364 -15.78 -21.42 -2.10
N GLN A 365 -16.98 -21.15 -1.61
CA GLN A 365 -17.67 -22.01 -0.64
C GLN A 365 -17.92 -23.41 -1.22
N ALA A 366 -18.44 -23.49 -2.45
CA ALA A 366 -18.68 -24.76 -3.12
C ALA A 366 -17.36 -25.56 -3.32
N GLN A 367 -16.29 -24.90 -3.77
CA GLN A 367 -14.97 -25.53 -3.90
C GLN A 367 -14.40 -26.01 -2.57
N LEU A 368 -14.60 -25.23 -1.49
CA LEU A 368 -14.12 -25.60 -0.17
C LEU A 368 -14.78 -26.87 0.37
N LEU A 369 -16.11 -26.96 0.27
CA LEU A 369 -16.89 -28.04 0.87
C LEU A 369 -17.01 -29.27 -0.03
N PHE A 370 -17.13 -29.09 -1.34
CA PHE A 370 -17.42 -30.17 -2.28
C PHE A 370 -16.24 -30.53 -3.21
N GLY A 371 -15.13 -29.77 -3.12
CA GLY A 371 -13.93 -29.98 -3.93
C GLY A 371 -13.78 -29.00 -5.07
N ALA A 372 -12.53 -28.80 -5.52
CA ALA A 372 -12.20 -27.81 -6.56
C ALA A 372 -12.90 -28.06 -7.90
N ASP A 373 -13.29 -29.30 -8.13
CA ASP A 373 -13.98 -29.82 -9.33
C ASP A 373 -15.46 -30.16 -9.06
N PHE A 374 -16.08 -29.48 -8.10
CA PHE A 374 -17.46 -29.78 -7.66
C PHE A 374 -18.47 -29.74 -8.82
N GLU A 375 -18.28 -28.89 -9.81
CA GLU A 375 -19.14 -28.78 -10.99
C GLU A 375 -19.13 -30.05 -11.86
N ARG A 376 -18.03 -30.83 -11.78
CA ARG A 376 -17.92 -32.12 -12.47
C ARG A 376 -18.47 -33.29 -11.65
N ARG A 377 -18.28 -33.22 -10.32
CA ARG A 377 -18.77 -34.26 -9.39
C ARG A 377 -20.27 -34.20 -9.18
N TYR A 378 -20.83 -33.01 -9.28
CA TYR A 378 -22.26 -32.75 -9.11
C TYR A 378 -22.86 -32.20 -10.39
N PRO A 379 -23.40 -33.07 -11.27
CA PRO A 379 -23.91 -32.66 -12.59
C PRO A 379 -24.94 -31.54 -12.56
N GLU A 380 -25.77 -31.45 -11.53
CA GLU A 380 -26.73 -30.36 -11.34
C GLU A 380 -26.01 -29.02 -11.20
N ALA A 381 -24.99 -28.94 -10.36
CA ALA A 381 -24.20 -27.70 -10.20
C ALA A 381 -23.49 -27.32 -11.51
N GLY A 382 -22.93 -28.31 -12.22
CA GLY A 382 -22.30 -28.11 -13.51
C GLY A 382 -23.26 -27.57 -14.59
N GLN A 383 -24.48 -28.09 -14.65
CA GLN A 383 -25.53 -27.60 -15.56
C GLN A 383 -25.91 -26.16 -15.24
N LEU A 384 -26.18 -25.83 -13.96
CA LEU A 384 -26.50 -24.48 -13.51
C LEU A 384 -25.43 -23.45 -13.86
N LEU A 385 -24.14 -23.80 -13.64
CA LEU A 385 -23.02 -22.89 -13.91
C LEU A 385 -22.80 -22.64 -15.41
N ASN A 386 -23.08 -23.62 -16.26
CA ASN A 386 -22.88 -23.54 -17.70
C ASN A 386 -24.13 -23.09 -18.46
N ASP A 387 -25.28 -22.92 -17.80
CA ASP A 387 -26.52 -22.45 -18.44
C ASP A 387 -26.38 -20.97 -18.84
N ARG A 388 -26.11 -20.75 -20.11
CA ARG A 388 -25.99 -19.41 -20.70
C ARG A 388 -27.32 -18.69 -20.90
N ALA A 389 -28.44 -19.36 -20.78
CA ALA A 389 -29.76 -18.73 -20.82
C ALA A 389 -30.05 -17.96 -19.53
N LEU A 390 -29.39 -18.33 -18.44
CA LEU A 390 -29.51 -17.65 -17.15
C LEU A 390 -28.49 -16.50 -17.04
N LEU A 391 -28.93 -15.35 -16.54
CA LEU A 391 -28.04 -14.26 -16.16
C LEU A 391 -27.15 -14.66 -14.97
N PRO A 392 -25.94 -14.07 -14.78
CA PRO A 392 -25.02 -14.43 -13.70
C PRO A 392 -25.65 -14.38 -12.30
N TRP A 393 -26.53 -13.43 -12.03
CA TRP A 393 -27.23 -13.33 -10.74
C TRP A 393 -28.26 -14.47 -10.55
N GLN A 394 -28.93 -14.92 -11.61
CA GLN A 394 -29.87 -16.05 -11.56
C GLN A 394 -29.13 -17.35 -11.30
N ARG A 395 -28.00 -17.56 -12.00
CA ARG A 395 -27.11 -18.72 -11.75
C ARG A 395 -26.62 -18.75 -10.31
N LYS A 396 -26.20 -17.60 -9.77
CA LYS A 396 -25.81 -17.50 -8.35
C LYS A 396 -26.95 -17.92 -7.43
N HIS A 397 -28.17 -17.46 -7.69
CA HIS A 397 -29.32 -17.75 -6.83
C HIS A 397 -29.64 -19.26 -6.83
N GLN A 398 -29.74 -19.85 -8.00
CA GLN A 398 -29.98 -21.30 -8.14
C GLN A 398 -28.85 -22.15 -7.56
N LEU A 399 -27.60 -21.71 -7.72
CA LEU A 399 -26.46 -22.37 -7.10
C LEU A 399 -26.51 -22.28 -5.57
N ALA A 400 -27.02 -21.18 -5.02
CA ALA A 400 -27.21 -21.02 -3.56
C ALA A 400 -28.27 -22.00 -3.02
N ASP A 401 -29.35 -22.20 -3.77
CA ASP A 401 -30.38 -23.20 -3.41
C ASP A 401 -29.81 -24.62 -3.45
N TRP A 402 -29.06 -24.96 -4.51
CA TRP A 402 -28.35 -26.21 -4.61
C TRP A 402 -27.38 -26.39 -3.43
N PHE A 403 -26.57 -25.39 -3.14
CA PHE A 403 -25.58 -25.39 -2.06
C PHE A 403 -26.24 -25.64 -0.70
N THR A 404 -27.38 -24.99 -0.42
CA THR A 404 -28.14 -25.16 0.82
C THR A 404 -28.67 -26.60 0.95
N ARG A 405 -29.23 -27.18 -0.12
CA ARG A 405 -29.68 -28.57 -0.11
C ARG A 405 -28.53 -29.54 0.17
N MET A 406 -27.37 -29.31 -0.49
CA MET A 406 -26.20 -30.18 -0.36
C MET A 406 -25.56 -30.09 1.02
N THR A 407 -25.41 -28.87 1.56
CA THR A 407 -24.84 -28.70 2.93
C THR A 407 -25.73 -29.31 3.98
N THR A 408 -27.06 -29.19 3.85
CA THR A 408 -28.03 -29.85 4.75
C THR A 408 -27.92 -31.36 4.65
N ALA A 409 -27.91 -31.91 3.43
CA ALA A 409 -27.83 -33.37 3.21
C ALA A 409 -26.54 -34.01 3.76
N HIS A 410 -25.43 -33.25 3.79
CA HIS A 410 -24.16 -33.73 4.27
C HIS A 410 -23.81 -33.30 5.72
N GLY A 411 -24.74 -32.59 6.39
CA GLY A 411 -24.49 -32.09 7.75
C GLY A 411 -23.37 -31.04 7.85
N LEU A 412 -23.10 -30.29 6.77
CA LEU A 412 -22.00 -29.33 6.64
C LEU A 412 -22.45 -27.88 6.90
N GLY A 413 -23.43 -27.68 7.77
CA GLY A 413 -23.96 -26.34 8.08
C GLY A 413 -22.89 -25.37 8.60
N GLN A 414 -23.11 -24.06 8.37
CA GLN A 414 -22.35 -23.02 9.05
C GLN A 414 -22.53 -23.16 10.56
N LYS A 415 -21.42 -22.94 11.31
CA LYS A 415 -21.53 -22.88 12.77
C LYS A 415 -22.45 -21.73 13.15
N GLU A 416 -23.59 -22.03 13.80
CA GLU A 416 -24.41 -20.97 14.38
C GLU A 416 -23.53 -20.18 15.36
N ILE A 417 -23.36 -18.89 15.09
CA ILE A 417 -22.62 -17.98 15.98
C ILE A 417 -23.57 -17.73 17.14
N ALA A 418 -23.29 -18.41 18.27
CA ALA A 418 -23.94 -18.15 19.54
C ALA A 418 -23.39 -16.86 20.18
#